data_5d6aa61deed388095c4277db52473633
#
_entry.id   5d6aa61deed388095c4277db52473633
#
_cell.length_a   1.000
_cell.length_b   1.000
_cell.length_c   1.000
_cell.angle_alpha   90.00
_cell.angle_beta   90.00
_cell.angle_gamma   90.00
#
_symmetry.space_group_name_H-M   'P 1'
#
loop_
_entity.id
_entity.type
_entity.pdbx_description
1 polymer ?
#
loop_
_entity_poly.entity_id
_entity_poly.type
_entity_poly.pdbx_seq_one_letter_code
_entity_poly.pdbx_strand_id
1 'polypeptide(L)'
;AVVGVGGIISQDWVLQTDIVDPRVADMIDMHWLGIVIVIMGTGTCLTTLSGFWMCASRTLFGAAKQAQFTKKLAKVNKHGQPFLANIIVGILSIYFTVFAPDAWVNYIYTIYGLTAGVVYLLVALSFLKLRRSHPEWERPYKLRIPWFFGIASIIFCVYVIYVTITTMDRNAWIVLIVYIVLGIPFWAYAKAMQKKDPENWKEVITNPDTEKLK
;
A
#
# COMPACT_ATOMS: atom_id res chain seq x y z
N ALA A 1 -4.36 20.59 8.39
CA ALA A 1 -5.79 20.69 8.05
C ALA A 1 -6.68 20.05 9.12
N VAL A 2 -6.58 18.74 9.39
CA VAL A 2 -7.48 17.99 10.31
C VAL A 2 -7.61 18.65 11.69
N VAL A 3 -6.51 19.03 12.33
CA VAL A 3 -6.50 19.66 13.66
C VAL A 3 -7.09 21.08 13.63
N GLY A 4 -6.81 21.85 12.58
CA GLY A 4 -7.33 23.21 12.43
C GLY A 4 -8.85 23.21 12.17
N VAL A 5 -9.32 22.33 11.32
CA VAL A 5 -10.75 22.17 11.01
C VAL A 5 -11.52 21.66 12.21
N GLY A 6 -11.01 20.63 12.91
CA GLY A 6 -11.65 20.08 14.11
C GLY A 6 -11.71 21.04 15.32
N GLY A 7 -10.89 22.10 15.32
CA GLY A 7 -10.96 23.15 16.34
C GLY A 7 -12.00 24.25 16.06
N ILE A 8 -12.51 24.35 14.82
CA ILE A 8 -13.42 25.40 14.38
C ILE A 8 -14.85 24.87 14.20
N ILE A 9 -15.00 23.61 13.83
CA ILE A 9 -16.28 23.04 13.37
C ILE A 9 -16.64 21.79 14.17
N SER A 10 -17.95 21.57 14.39
CA SER A 10 -18.43 20.38 15.07
C SER A 10 -18.19 19.11 14.23
N GLN A 11 -17.92 18.01 14.89
CA GLN A 11 -17.71 16.71 14.26
C GLN A 11 -18.93 16.26 13.42
N ASP A 12 -20.14 16.55 13.90
CA ASP A 12 -21.37 16.21 13.19
C ASP A 12 -21.50 16.90 11.84
N TRP A 13 -21.04 18.16 11.76
CA TRP A 13 -21.03 18.90 10.50
C TRP A 13 -19.99 18.32 9.52
N VAL A 14 -18.83 17.94 10.00
CA VAL A 14 -17.76 17.32 9.20
C VAL A 14 -18.25 15.99 8.58
N LEU A 15 -19.00 15.18 9.34
CA LEU A 15 -19.55 13.92 8.87
C LEU A 15 -20.63 14.06 7.79
N GLN A 16 -21.31 15.21 7.72
CA GLN A 16 -22.37 15.51 6.74
C GLN A 16 -21.86 16.24 5.50
N THR A 17 -20.58 16.60 5.46
CA THR A 17 -20.02 17.43 4.39
C THR A 17 -19.04 16.61 3.54
N ASP A 18 -19.30 16.50 2.23
CA ASP A 18 -18.49 15.70 1.30
C ASP A 18 -17.09 16.25 1.12
N ILE A 19 -16.93 17.58 1.03
CA ILE A 19 -15.66 18.26 0.83
C ILE A 19 -15.49 19.35 1.89
N VAL A 20 -14.79 19.04 2.96
CA VAL A 20 -14.71 19.89 4.18
C VAL A 20 -13.89 21.16 3.95
N ASP A 21 -12.64 21.04 3.46
CA ASP A 21 -11.71 22.18 3.42
C ASP A 21 -12.19 23.39 2.60
N PRO A 22 -12.73 23.25 1.36
CA PRO A 22 -13.29 24.39 0.63
C PRO A 22 -14.52 24.99 1.30
N ARG A 23 -15.37 24.16 1.92
CA ARG A 23 -16.57 24.64 2.64
C ARG A 23 -16.22 25.46 3.86
N VAL A 24 -15.14 25.11 4.56
CA VAL A 24 -14.63 25.92 5.66
C VAL A 24 -14.13 27.29 5.17
N ALA A 25 -13.45 27.33 4.02
CA ALA A 25 -13.03 28.58 3.42
C ALA A 25 -14.22 29.50 3.06
N ASP A 26 -15.31 28.92 2.57
CA ASP A 26 -16.56 29.65 2.30
C ASP A 26 -17.21 30.19 3.58
N MET A 27 -17.17 29.44 4.69
CA MET A 27 -17.75 29.87 5.98
C MET A 27 -17.01 31.06 6.61
N ILE A 28 -15.77 31.29 6.26
CA ILE A 28 -14.96 32.44 6.71
C ILE A 28 -14.88 33.54 5.65
N ASP A 29 -15.83 33.56 4.69
CA ASP A 29 -15.90 34.52 3.59
C ASP A 29 -14.65 34.62 2.69
N MET A 30 -13.85 33.54 2.64
CA MET A 30 -12.64 33.44 1.81
C MET A 30 -12.86 32.54 0.58
N HIS A 31 -13.85 32.83 -0.27
CA HIS A 31 -14.21 32.03 -1.45
C HIS A 31 -13.03 31.77 -2.40
N TRP A 32 -12.16 32.76 -2.59
CA TRP A 32 -10.95 32.59 -3.41
C TRP A 32 -10.04 31.48 -2.87
N LEU A 33 -9.93 31.34 -1.54
CA LEU A 33 -9.15 30.30 -0.88
C LEU A 33 -9.75 28.91 -1.14
N GLY A 34 -11.09 28.81 -1.13
CA GLY A 34 -11.81 27.60 -1.50
C GLY A 34 -11.45 27.12 -2.91
N ILE A 35 -11.39 28.02 -3.89
CA ILE A 35 -11.00 27.72 -5.27
C ILE A 35 -9.54 27.21 -5.33
N VAL A 36 -8.62 27.89 -4.65
CA VAL A 36 -7.21 27.47 -4.59
C VAL A 36 -7.07 26.08 -3.96
N ILE A 37 -7.80 25.80 -2.88
CA ILE A 37 -7.80 24.48 -2.21
C ILE A 37 -8.28 23.38 -3.17
N VAL A 38 -9.34 23.62 -3.95
CA VAL A 38 -9.85 22.65 -4.93
C VAL A 38 -8.83 22.38 -6.02
N ILE A 39 -8.20 23.40 -6.58
CA ILE A 39 -7.17 23.24 -7.63
C ILE A 39 -5.97 22.46 -7.08
N MET A 40 -5.46 22.84 -5.91
CA MET A 40 -4.34 22.14 -5.28
C MET A 40 -4.69 20.71 -4.87
N GLY A 41 -5.89 20.50 -4.35
CA GLY A 41 -6.43 19.19 -4.00
C GLY A 41 -6.51 18.25 -5.22
N THR A 42 -7.01 18.76 -6.35
CA THR A 42 -7.05 18.00 -7.60
C THR A 42 -5.64 17.61 -8.07
N GLY A 43 -4.68 18.54 -8.04
CA GLY A 43 -3.29 18.23 -8.36
C GLY A 43 -2.67 17.18 -7.42
N THR A 44 -2.98 17.24 -6.14
CA THR A 44 -2.54 16.26 -5.14
C THR A 44 -3.16 14.89 -5.39
N CYS A 45 -4.44 14.82 -5.72
CA CYS A 45 -5.11 13.56 -6.08
C CYS A 45 -4.47 12.90 -7.29
N LEU A 46 -4.17 13.66 -8.36
CA LEU A 46 -3.52 13.14 -9.57
C LEU A 46 -2.12 12.60 -9.29
N THR A 47 -1.31 13.30 -8.49
CA THR A 47 0.02 12.85 -8.09
C THR A 47 -0.04 11.60 -7.22
N THR A 48 -0.95 11.55 -6.28
CA THR A 48 -1.16 10.39 -5.39
C THR A 48 -1.60 9.18 -6.20
N LEU A 49 -2.58 9.33 -7.10
CA LEU A 49 -3.03 8.26 -8.00
C LEU A 49 -1.88 7.71 -8.83
N SER A 50 -1.05 8.58 -9.43
CA SER A 50 0.11 8.18 -10.21
C SER A 50 1.13 7.40 -9.38
N GLY A 51 1.37 7.81 -8.13
CA GLY A 51 2.24 7.14 -7.18
C GLY A 51 1.75 5.73 -6.83
N PHE A 52 0.49 5.59 -6.45
CA PHE A 52 -0.11 4.29 -6.15
C PHE A 52 -0.16 3.36 -7.36
N TRP A 53 -0.48 3.88 -8.54
CA TRP A 53 -0.46 3.12 -9.78
C TRP A 53 0.93 2.54 -10.05
N MET A 54 1.96 3.37 -9.93
CA MET A 54 3.34 2.95 -10.11
C MET A 54 3.75 1.89 -9.08
N CYS A 55 3.39 2.06 -7.81
CA CYS A 55 3.67 1.08 -6.75
C CYS A 55 2.98 -0.26 -7.02
N ALA A 56 1.69 -0.25 -7.36
CA ALA A 56 0.92 -1.46 -7.63
C ALA A 56 1.48 -2.25 -8.83
N SER A 57 1.77 -1.57 -9.94
CA SER A 57 2.33 -2.22 -11.13
C SER A 57 3.73 -2.79 -10.89
N ARG A 58 4.58 -2.10 -10.13
CA ARG A 58 5.91 -2.60 -9.74
C ARG A 58 5.84 -3.75 -8.75
N THR A 59 4.86 -3.76 -7.86
CA THR A 59 4.62 -4.89 -6.94
C THR A 59 4.26 -6.16 -7.71
N LEU A 60 3.34 -6.07 -8.69
CA LEU A 60 3.01 -7.19 -9.57
C LEU A 60 4.22 -7.68 -10.38
N PHE A 61 5.00 -6.75 -10.91
CA PHE A 61 6.24 -7.06 -11.63
C PHE A 61 7.26 -7.75 -10.71
N GLY A 62 7.47 -7.24 -9.49
CA GLY A 62 8.37 -7.82 -8.49
C GLY A 62 7.95 -9.23 -8.09
N ALA A 63 6.66 -9.45 -7.82
CA ALA A 63 6.11 -10.76 -7.52
C ALA A 63 6.28 -11.76 -8.68
N ALA A 64 6.13 -11.30 -9.92
CA ALA A 64 6.39 -12.13 -11.10
C ALA A 64 7.87 -12.48 -11.27
N LYS A 65 8.79 -11.57 -10.94
CA LYS A 65 10.24 -11.86 -10.90
C LYS A 65 10.60 -12.88 -9.81
N GLN A 66 9.91 -12.85 -8.69
CA GLN A 66 10.10 -13.80 -7.60
C GLN A 66 9.33 -15.13 -7.78
N ALA A 67 8.88 -15.40 -9.00
CA ALA A 67 8.14 -16.64 -9.34
C ALA A 67 6.83 -16.84 -8.52
N GLN A 68 6.20 -15.77 -8.07
CA GLN A 68 4.88 -15.80 -7.40
C GLN A 68 3.72 -15.64 -8.39
N PHE A 69 4.00 -15.02 -9.55
CA PHE A 69 3.05 -14.82 -10.65
C PHE A 69 3.65 -15.24 -11.99
N THR A 70 2.79 -15.28 -13.03
CA THR A 70 3.22 -15.61 -14.38
C THR A 70 4.36 -14.71 -14.88
N LYS A 71 5.39 -15.29 -15.49
CA LYS A 71 6.53 -14.57 -16.08
C LYS A 71 6.15 -13.51 -17.12
N LYS A 72 4.94 -13.61 -17.70
CA LYS A 72 4.45 -12.58 -18.63
C LYS A 72 4.40 -11.20 -18.00
N LEU A 73 4.10 -11.13 -16.68
CA LEU A 73 4.08 -9.88 -15.91
C LEU A 73 5.49 -9.32 -15.62
N ALA A 74 6.52 -10.14 -15.72
CA ALA A 74 7.91 -9.72 -15.56
C ALA A 74 8.53 -9.13 -16.84
N LYS A 75 7.78 -9.10 -17.96
CA LYS A 75 8.24 -8.47 -19.20
C LYS A 75 8.10 -6.95 -19.13
N VAL A 76 9.16 -6.26 -19.53
CA VAL A 76 9.18 -4.80 -19.66
C VAL A 76 9.12 -4.39 -21.13
N ASN A 77 8.59 -3.20 -21.40
CA ASN A 77 8.60 -2.60 -22.73
C ASN A 77 9.98 -1.97 -23.02
N LYS A 78 10.14 -1.39 -24.22
CA LYS A 78 11.36 -0.69 -24.66
C LYS A 78 11.79 0.48 -23.74
N HIS A 79 10.90 0.97 -22.90
CA HIS A 79 11.16 2.04 -21.94
C HIS A 79 11.39 1.51 -20.50
N GLY A 80 11.57 0.20 -20.33
CA GLY A 80 11.79 -0.42 -19.02
C GLY A 80 10.56 -0.50 -18.10
N GLN A 81 9.34 -0.28 -18.65
CA GLN A 81 8.10 -0.30 -17.85
C GLN A 81 7.38 -1.65 -17.95
N PRO A 82 6.80 -2.17 -16.88
CA PRO A 82 6.02 -3.41 -16.87
C PRO A 82 4.63 -3.18 -17.47
N PHE A 83 4.54 -3.18 -18.80
CA PHE A 83 3.35 -2.77 -19.54
C PHE A 83 2.11 -3.60 -19.20
N LEU A 84 2.24 -4.93 -19.14
CA LEU A 84 1.11 -5.80 -18.80
C LEU A 84 0.60 -5.59 -17.37
N ALA A 85 1.50 -5.39 -16.42
CA ALA A 85 1.12 -5.09 -15.03
C ALA A 85 0.39 -3.74 -14.94
N ASN A 86 0.83 -2.73 -15.69
CA ASN A 86 0.15 -1.43 -15.76
C ASN A 86 -1.28 -1.55 -16.32
N ILE A 87 -1.48 -2.34 -17.36
CA ILE A 87 -2.83 -2.57 -17.93
C ILE A 87 -3.74 -3.25 -16.90
N ILE A 88 -3.26 -4.30 -16.22
CA ILE A 88 -4.07 -5.01 -15.22
C ILE A 88 -4.47 -4.07 -14.08
N VAL A 89 -3.53 -3.30 -13.54
CA VAL A 89 -3.82 -2.30 -12.51
C VAL A 89 -4.84 -1.28 -13.01
N GLY A 90 -4.70 -0.81 -14.26
CA GLY A 90 -5.63 0.13 -14.87
C GLY A 90 -7.05 -0.41 -14.98
N ILE A 91 -7.20 -1.61 -15.52
CA ILE A 91 -8.51 -2.26 -15.67
C ILE A 91 -9.18 -2.45 -14.31
N LEU A 92 -8.43 -2.95 -13.31
CA LEU A 92 -8.97 -3.13 -11.95
C LEU A 92 -9.35 -1.80 -11.31
N SER A 93 -8.53 -0.76 -11.46
CA SER A 93 -8.83 0.56 -10.92
C SER A 93 -10.11 1.14 -11.53
N ILE A 94 -10.26 1.07 -12.86
CA ILE A 94 -11.47 1.53 -13.57
C ILE A 94 -12.68 0.72 -13.12
N TYR A 95 -12.55 -0.61 -13.04
CA TYR A 95 -13.63 -1.48 -12.59
C TYR A 95 -14.14 -1.08 -11.20
N PHE A 96 -13.25 -0.93 -10.22
CA PHE A 96 -13.64 -0.53 -8.88
C PHE A 96 -14.18 0.89 -8.81
N THR A 97 -13.69 1.81 -9.63
CA THR A 97 -14.21 3.19 -9.67
C THR A 97 -15.62 3.27 -10.23
N VAL A 98 -15.94 2.46 -11.25
CA VAL A 98 -17.22 2.56 -11.97
C VAL A 98 -18.30 1.67 -11.37
N PHE A 99 -17.94 0.48 -10.90
CA PHE A 99 -18.90 -0.57 -10.52
C PHE A 99 -18.94 -0.87 -9.01
N ALA A 100 -17.98 -0.39 -8.22
CA ALA A 100 -18.01 -0.65 -6.79
C ALA A 100 -19.02 0.27 -6.10
N PRO A 101 -19.95 -0.27 -5.29
CA PRO A 101 -20.81 0.53 -4.44
C PRO A 101 -19.99 1.37 -3.44
N ASP A 102 -20.50 2.54 -3.03
CA ASP A 102 -19.80 3.44 -2.08
C ASP A 102 -19.38 2.75 -0.78
N ALA A 103 -20.19 1.81 -0.29
CA ALA A 103 -19.86 1.01 0.89
C ALA A 103 -18.56 0.20 0.74
N TRP A 104 -18.19 -0.20 -0.48
CA TRP A 104 -16.97 -0.98 -0.74
C TRP A 104 -15.71 -0.15 -0.53
N VAL A 105 -15.77 1.13 -0.75
CA VAL A 105 -14.64 2.04 -0.52
C VAL A 105 -14.20 1.95 0.94
N ASN A 106 -15.13 1.98 1.89
CA ASN A 106 -14.85 1.86 3.31
C ASN A 106 -14.24 0.50 3.67
N TYR A 107 -14.73 -0.59 3.07
CA TYR A 107 -14.15 -1.93 3.30
C TYR A 107 -12.73 -2.06 2.73
N ILE A 108 -12.47 -1.49 1.56
CA ILE A 108 -11.13 -1.47 0.95
C ILE A 108 -10.16 -0.69 1.82
N TYR A 109 -10.54 0.47 2.36
CA TYR A 109 -9.69 1.24 3.29
C TYR A 109 -9.39 0.48 4.57
N THR A 110 -10.37 -0.21 5.14
CA THR A 110 -10.18 -1.00 6.35
C THR A 110 -9.23 -2.19 6.11
N ILE A 111 -9.41 -2.91 5.00
CA ILE A 111 -8.50 -4.01 4.60
C ILE A 111 -7.09 -3.48 4.31
N TYR A 112 -6.98 -2.32 3.65
CA TYR A 112 -5.70 -1.66 3.41
C TYR A 112 -4.99 -1.33 4.73
N GLY A 113 -5.69 -0.76 5.71
CA GLY A 113 -5.14 -0.45 7.03
C GLY A 113 -4.57 -1.69 7.74
N LEU A 114 -5.31 -2.80 7.71
CA LEU A 114 -4.86 -4.06 8.30
C LEU A 114 -3.65 -4.64 7.56
N THR A 115 -3.72 -4.75 6.24
CA THR A 115 -2.62 -5.31 5.43
C THR A 115 -1.37 -4.47 5.49
N ALA A 116 -1.48 -3.14 5.44
CA ALA A 116 -0.37 -2.22 5.61
C ALA A 116 0.27 -2.37 7.00
N GLY A 117 -0.54 -2.45 8.06
CA GLY A 117 -0.06 -2.70 9.42
C GLY A 117 0.76 -3.98 9.53
N VAL A 118 0.27 -5.09 8.96
CA VAL A 118 0.99 -6.37 8.95
C VAL A 118 2.29 -6.28 8.14
N VAL A 119 2.27 -5.67 6.96
CA VAL A 119 3.48 -5.51 6.12
C VAL A 119 4.53 -4.65 6.84
N TYR A 120 4.15 -3.52 7.43
CA TYR A 120 5.09 -2.68 8.17
C TYR A 120 5.61 -3.36 9.43
N LEU A 121 4.79 -4.18 10.11
CA LEU A 121 5.24 -5.00 11.22
C LEU A 121 6.34 -5.99 10.77
N LEU A 122 6.12 -6.69 9.66
CA LEU A 122 7.11 -7.61 9.10
C LEU A 122 8.40 -6.91 8.69
N VAL A 123 8.29 -5.70 8.12
CA VAL A 123 9.45 -4.87 7.77
C VAL A 123 10.23 -4.46 9.04
N ALA A 124 9.53 -4.02 10.09
CA ALA A 124 10.17 -3.65 11.36
C ALA A 124 10.86 -4.84 12.04
N LEU A 125 10.23 -6.02 12.04
CA LEU A 125 10.83 -7.26 12.54
C LEU A 125 12.06 -7.66 11.71
N SER A 126 11.97 -7.57 10.39
CA SER A 126 13.09 -7.86 9.47
C SER A 126 14.24 -6.90 9.68
N PHE A 127 13.96 -5.61 9.90
CA PHE A 127 14.97 -4.61 10.22
C PHE A 127 15.76 -4.98 11.47
N LEU A 128 15.09 -5.36 12.57
CA LEU A 128 15.77 -5.76 13.80
C LEU A 128 16.55 -7.07 13.63
N LYS A 129 15.96 -8.05 12.93
CA LYS A 129 16.59 -9.34 12.65
C LYS A 129 17.87 -9.17 11.81
N LEU A 130 17.80 -8.43 10.72
CA LEU A 130 18.95 -8.19 9.84
C LEU A 130 20.09 -7.41 10.52
N ARG A 131 19.74 -6.52 11.44
CA ARG A 131 20.76 -5.82 12.25
C ARG A 131 21.52 -6.73 13.20
N ARG A 132 20.83 -7.78 13.68
CA ARG A 132 21.46 -8.78 14.57
C ARG A 132 22.22 -9.86 13.79
N SER A 133 21.66 -10.31 12.65
CA SER A 133 22.22 -11.43 11.89
C SER A 133 23.38 -11.03 10.99
N HIS A 134 23.36 -9.79 10.48
CA HIS A 134 24.36 -9.28 9.53
C HIS A 134 24.85 -7.89 9.95
N PRO A 135 25.61 -7.79 11.05
CA PRO A 135 26.18 -6.53 11.52
C PRO A 135 27.24 -5.96 10.56
N GLU A 136 27.90 -6.84 9.80
CA GLU A 136 28.97 -6.56 8.85
C GLU A 136 28.54 -5.84 7.58
N TRP A 137 27.24 -5.89 7.24
CA TRP A 137 26.77 -5.27 6.02
C TRP A 137 26.97 -3.76 6.01
N GLU A 138 27.58 -3.25 4.96
CA GLU A 138 27.69 -1.82 4.73
C GLU A 138 26.32 -1.18 4.53
N ARG A 139 26.04 -0.16 5.32
CA ARG A 139 24.77 0.59 5.26
C ARG A 139 25.08 2.06 4.99
N PRO A 140 24.50 2.66 3.93
CA PRO A 140 24.71 4.08 3.62
C PRO A 140 24.31 4.99 4.77
N TYR A 141 23.27 4.59 5.52
CA TYR A 141 22.79 5.32 6.69
C TYR A 141 22.74 4.43 7.93
N LYS A 142 23.39 4.87 8.99
CA LYS A 142 23.42 4.17 10.27
C LYS A 142 22.64 4.96 11.31
N LEU A 143 21.46 4.45 11.69
CA LEU A 143 20.68 4.98 12.81
C LEU A 143 21.49 4.90 14.11
N ARG A 144 21.49 5.98 14.90
CA ARG A 144 22.22 6.07 16.17
C ARG A 144 21.65 5.11 17.22
N ILE A 145 20.32 4.98 17.30
CA ILE A 145 19.62 4.12 18.26
C ILE A 145 18.61 3.21 17.51
N PRO A 146 19.11 2.17 16.78
CA PRO A 146 18.26 1.37 15.90
C PRO A 146 17.22 0.54 16.66
N TRP A 147 17.56 0.07 17.84
CA TRP A 147 16.65 -0.74 18.66
C TRP A 147 15.43 0.05 19.15
N PHE A 148 15.64 1.28 19.57
CA PHE A 148 14.54 2.15 19.98
C PHE A 148 13.54 2.37 18.83
N PHE A 149 14.02 2.77 17.66
CA PHE A 149 13.14 2.99 16.49
C PHE A 149 12.48 1.70 16.01
N GLY A 150 13.18 0.58 16.04
CA GLY A 150 12.61 -0.71 15.66
C GLY A 150 11.50 -1.16 16.60
N ILE A 151 11.70 -1.07 17.91
CA ILE A 151 10.68 -1.43 18.92
C ILE A 151 9.49 -0.46 18.86
N ALA A 152 9.75 0.84 18.79
CA ALA A 152 8.70 1.85 18.67
C ALA A 152 7.84 1.62 17.42
N SER A 153 8.45 1.28 16.28
CA SER A 153 7.72 0.93 15.06
C SER A 153 6.87 -0.33 15.23
N ILE A 154 7.36 -1.36 15.91
CA ILE A 154 6.60 -2.57 16.20
C ILE A 154 5.38 -2.25 17.07
N ILE A 155 5.56 -1.50 18.15
CA ILE A 155 4.47 -1.09 19.05
C ILE A 155 3.42 -0.31 18.26
N PHE A 156 3.84 0.64 17.44
CA PHE A 156 2.93 1.42 16.61
C PHE A 156 2.17 0.55 15.60
N CYS A 157 2.83 -0.38 14.91
CA CYS A 157 2.18 -1.29 13.98
C CYS A 157 1.16 -2.21 14.68
N VAL A 158 1.50 -2.75 15.86
CA VAL A 158 0.57 -3.55 16.66
C VAL A 158 -0.64 -2.73 17.09
N TYR A 159 -0.42 -1.48 17.49
CA TYR A 159 -1.52 -0.57 17.83
C TYR A 159 -2.44 -0.31 16.63
N VAL A 160 -1.89 -0.02 15.45
CA VAL A 160 -2.67 0.19 14.22
C VAL A 160 -3.48 -1.06 13.86
N ILE A 161 -2.86 -2.25 13.92
CA ILE A 161 -3.55 -3.52 13.67
C ILE A 161 -4.69 -3.71 14.68
N TYR A 162 -4.44 -3.48 15.97
CA TYR A 162 -5.44 -3.61 17.01
C TYR A 162 -6.63 -2.68 16.76
N VAL A 163 -6.39 -1.39 16.53
CA VAL A 163 -7.44 -0.41 16.25
C VAL A 163 -8.23 -0.81 15.00
N THR A 164 -7.56 -1.21 13.93
CA THR A 164 -8.23 -1.63 12.70
C THR A 164 -9.15 -2.85 12.96
N ILE A 165 -8.67 -3.87 13.67
CA ILE A 165 -9.45 -5.06 14.00
C ILE A 165 -10.68 -4.71 14.84
N THR A 166 -10.54 -3.83 15.82
CA THR A 166 -11.64 -3.44 16.72
C THR A 166 -12.68 -2.55 16.05
N THR A 167 -12.31 -1.84 15.00
CA THR A 167 -13.23 -0.98 14.23
C THR A 167 -13.86 -1.69 13.03
N MET A 168 -13.44 -2.93 12.71
CA MET A 168 -13.99 -3.70 11.60
C MET A 168 -15.43 -4.15 11.89
N ASP A 169 -16.35 -3.81 11.00
CA ASP A 169 -17.71 -4.33 10.98
C ASP A 169 -17.77 -5.76 10.37
N ARG A 170 -18.93 -6.41 10.49
CA ARG A 170 -19.14 -7.77 9.98
C ARG A 170 -18.86 -7.89 8.48
N ASN A 171 -19.23 -6.88 7.70
CA ASN A 171 -19.07 -6.92 6.25
C ASN A 171 -17.59 -6.78 5.85
N ALA A 172 -16.82 -5.94 6.55
CA ALA A 172 -15.38 -5.82 6.34
C ALA A 172 -14.65 -7.14 6.62
N TRP A 173 -15.06 -7.90 7.65
CA TRP A 173 -14.55 -9.24 7.92
C TRP A 173 -14.84 -10.23 6.79
N ILE A 174 -16.06 -10.21 6.22
CA ILE A 174 -16.42 -11.06 5.08
C ILE A 174 -15.53 -10.74 3.88
N VAL A 175 -15.36 -9.46 3.55
CA VAL A 175 -14.53 -9.03 2.42
C VAL A 175 -13.07 -9.39 2.64
N LEU A 176 -12.55 -9.27 3.86
CA LEU A 176 -11.18 -9.70 4.20
C LEU A 176 -10.99 -11.21 3.99
N ILE A 177 -11.94 -12.03 4.46
CA ILE A 177 -11.89 -13.48 4.27
C ILE A 177 -11.90 -13.84 2.79
N VAL A 178 -12.78 -13.21 2.01
CA VAL A 178 -12.85 -13.41 0.54
C VAL A 178 -11.51 -13.02 -0.11
N TYR A 179 -10.91 -11.91 0.29
CA TYR A 179 -9.60 -11.48 -0.20
C TYR A 179 -8.49 -12.52 0.09
N ILE A 180 -8.44 -13.05 1.31
CA ILE A 180 -7.46 -14.10 1.69
C ILE A 180 -7.72 -15.38 0.90
N VAL A 181 -8.98 -15.81 0.79
CA VAL A 181 -9.36 -17.02 0.03
C VAL A 181 -8.98 -16.89 -1.45
N LEU A 182 -9.16 -15.73 -2.05
CA LEU A 182 -8.71 -15.45 -3.42
C LEU A 182 -7.18 -15.50 -3.58
N GLY A 183 -6.41 -15.25 -2.53
CA GLY A 183 -4.96 -15.40 -2.53
C GLY A 183 -4.48 -16.86 -2.61
N ILE A 184 -5.27 -17.81 -2.08
CA ILE A 184 -4.89 -19.23 -2.02
C ILE A 184 -4.67 -19.85 -3.42
N PRO A 185 -5.55 -19.66 -4.43
CA PRO A 185 -5.33 -20.16 -5.79
C PRO A 185 -4.04 -19.62 -6.42
N PHE A 186 -3.70 -18.35 -6.19
CA PHE A 186 -2.46 -17.77 -6.71
C PHE A 186 -1.23 -18.40 -6.06
N TRP A 187 -1.26 -18.60 -4.75
CA TRP A 187 -0.20 -19.29 -4.03
C TRP A 187 -0.06 -20.76 -4.48
N ALA A 188 -1.17 -21.49 -4.61
CA ALA A 188 -1.18 -22.88 -5.08
C ALA A 188 -0.65 -22.99 -6.51
N TYR A 189 -1.04 -22.07 -7.40
CA TYR A 189 -0.52 -21.98 -8.76
C TYR A 189 1.00 -21.76 -8.77
N ALA A 190 1.50 -20.81 -8.00
CA ALA A 190 2.94 -20.55 -7.91
C ALA A 190 3.71 -21.78 -7.43
N LYS A 191 3.22 -22.46 -6.38
CA LYS A 191 3.81 -23.71 -5.87
C LYS A 191 3.78 -24.87 -6.87
N ALA A 192 2.69 -25.01 -7.61
CA ALA A 192 2.57 -26.03 -8.67
C ALA A 192 3.58 -25.77 -9.81
N MET A 193 3.72 -24.51 -10.22
CA MET A 193 4.67 -24.12 -11.26
C MET A 193 6.13 -24.24 -10.82
N GLN A 194 6.45 -23.92 -9.57
CA GLN A 194 7.78 -24.14 -8.99
C GLN A 194 8.18 -25.62 -8.98
N LYS A 195 7.21 -26.54 -8.75
CA LYS A 195 7.45 -27.98 -8.84
C LYS A 195 7.61 -28.49 -10.28
N LYS A 196 6.85 -27.91 -11.23
CA LYS A 196 6.83 -28.36 -12.63
C LYS A 196 8.04 -27.88 -13.42
N ASP A 197 8.53 -26.68 -13.13
CA ASP A 197 9.64 -26.03 -13.84
C ASP A 197 10.55 -25.29 -12.85
N PRO A 198 11.36 -26.02 -12.06
CA PRO A 198 12.18 -25.43 -11.01
C PRO A 198 13.29 -24.50 -11.52
N GLU A 199 13.76 -24.68 -12.76
CA GLU A 199 14.79 -23.80 -13.34
C GLU A 199 14.24 -22.41 -13.66
N ASN A 200 13.03 -22.37 -14.20
CA ASN A 200 12.38 -21.15 -14.62
C ASN A 200 11.59 -20.45 -13.51
N TRP A 201 11.17 -21.17 -12.47
CA TRP A 201 10.38 -20.66 -11.35
C TRP A 201 11.17 -20.64 -10.03
N LYS A 202 12.48 -20.49 -10.11
CA LYS A 202 13.34 -20.33 -8.93
C LYS A 202 13.12 -18.95 -8.30
N GLU A 203 12.96 -18.92 -6.98
CA GLU A 203 12.96 -17.67 -6.22
C GLU A 203 14.33 -17.01 -6.34
N VAL A 204 14.35 -15.77 -6.78
CA VAL A 204 15.59 -14.99 -6.85
C VAL A 204 15.81 -14.34 -5.49
N ILE A 205 16.63 -14.97 -4.67
CA ILE A 205 17.13 -14.34 -3.44
C ILE A 205 18.30 -13.44 -3.86
N THR A 206 18.06 -12.13 -3.96
CA THR A 206 19.11 -11.15 -4.18
C THR A 206 19.93 -11.00 -2.90
N ASN A 207 21.16 -11.49 -2.93
CA ASN A 207 22.13 -11.16 -1.89
C ASN A 207 22.71 -9.77 -2.21
N PRO A 208 22.71 -8.79 -1.27
CA PRO A 208 23.29 -7.46 -1.51
C PRO A 208 24.73 -7.49 -1.99
N ASP A 209 25.49 -8.52 -1.63
CA ASP A 209 26.88 -8.68 -2.05
C ASP A 209 27.04 -9.09 -3.52
N THR A 210 26.00 -9.66 -4.15
CA THR A 210 26.02 -10.04 -5.57
C THR A 210 25.57 -8.91 -6.50
N GLU A 211 24.86 -7.88 -6.00
CA GLU A 211 24.49 -6.71 -6.81
C GLU A 211 25.66 -5.75 -7.08
N LYS A 212 26.71 -5.78 -6.23
CA LYS A 212 27.93 -4.98 -6.44
C LYS A 212 28.83 -5.51 -7.57
N LEU A 213 28.51 -6.68 -8.14
CA LEU A 213 29.32 -7.35 -9.16
C LEU A 213 28.71 -7.27 -10.58
N LYS A 214 27.68 -6.47 -10.80
CA LYS A 214 27.09 -6.17 -12.08
C LYS A 214 27.05 -4.65 -12.32
#